data_c670732869e1b6ae557facbb2303fb4d
#
_entry.id   c670732869e1b6ae557facbb2303fb4d
#
_cell.length_a   1.000
_cell.length_b   1.000
_cell.length_c   1.000
_cell.angle_alpha   90.00
_cell.angle_beta   90.00
_cell.angle_gamma   90.00
#
_symmetry.space_group_name_H-M   'P 1'
#
loop_
_entity.id
_entity.type
_entity.pdbx_description
1 polymer ?
#
loop_
_entity_poly.entity_id
_entity_poly.type
_entity_poly.pdbx_seq_one_letter_code
_entity_poly.pdbx_strand_id
1 'polypeptide(L)'
;DVHSTKLYLDEPVDLILHEQIGDFLFDEAMVPNVCDLRDRLLKPGGLILPSQFEFYCEPMTMHDDRREPYIWELDDVYGFDFSSMERSRPYDAEYNGLVSCDLGVVKHFLGEAEPVIKVDLNTVTESSLPLKISFSRKVVNPGILDGLVVFMKAKVDDDLELSSSPLDSKRAPHWGFRILRLDQVDTELGDDLEVTLRVKDWADPETWRWTCGVWGGGDLNE
;
A
#
# COMPACT_ATOMS: atom_id res chain seq x y z
N ASP A 1 -22.07 -2.39 -14.82
CA ASP A 1 -20.78 -1.69 -14.73
C ASP A 1 -20.85 -0.38 -15.52
N VAL A 2 -21.01 0.72 -14.80
CA VAL A 2 -21.18 2.05 -15.41
C VAL A 2 -19.89 2.83 -15.16
N HIS A 3 -19.08 2.99 -16.20
CA HIS A 3 -17.95 3.92 -16.13
C HIS A 3 -18.47 5.33 -15.81
N SER A 4 -17.80 6.07 -14.92
CA SER A 4 -18.21 7.41 -14.45
C SER A 4 -18.59 8.34 -15.61
N THR A 5 -17.81 8.35 -16.69
CA THR A 5 -18.03 9.18 -17.89
C THR A 5 -19.31 8.86 -18.66
N LYS A 6 -19.96 7.74 -18.38
CA LYS A 6 -21.23 7.35 -19.00
C LYS A 6 -22.47 7.75 -18.18
N LEU A 7 -22.25 8.22 -16.95
CA LEU A 7 -23.35 8.68 -16.10
C LEU A 7 -23.72 10.13 -16.47
N TYR A 8 -24.98 10.34 -16.81
CA TYR A 8 -25.56 11.64 -17.09
C TYR A 8 -26.78 11.85 -16.19
N LEU A 9 -26.87 13.02 -15.59
CA LEU A 9 -27.99 13.45 -14.77
C LEU A 9 -28.51 14.79 -15.29
N ASP A 10 -29.80 15.02 -15.20
CA ASP A 10 -30.45 16.26 -15.65
C ASP A 10 -30.08 17.44 -14.74
N GLU A 11 -29.79 17.16 -13.46
CA GLU A 11 -29.42 18.16 -12.46
C GLU A 11 -28.22 17.68 -11.63
N PRO A 12 -27.35 18.60 -11.19
CA PRO A 12 -26.27 18.29 -10.25
C PRO A 12 -26.79 17.77 -8.91
N VAL A 13 -26.01 16.93 -8.24
CA VAL A 13 -26.32 16.28 -6.96
C VAL A 13 -25.70 17.02 -5.77
N ASP A 14 -26.28 16.84 -4.60
CA ASP A 14 -25.76 17.39 -3.33
C ASP A 14 -24.71 16.47 -2.69
N LEU A 15 -24.73 15.19 -3.04
CA LEU A 15 -23.89 14.16 -2.42
C LEU A 15 -23.43 13.13 -3.46
N ILE A 16 -22.14 12.81 -3.41
CA ILE A 16 -21.55 11.60 -4.01
C ILE A 16 -21.23 10.64 -2.87
N LEU A 17 -21.91 9.51 -2.83
CA LEU A 17 -21.59 8.39 -1.96
C LEU A 17 -20.96 7.30 -2.81
N HIS A 18 -19.77 6.85 -2.46
CA HIS A 18 -19.06 5.82 -3.21
C HIS A 18 -18.41 4.78 -2.30
N GLU A 19 -18.19 3.61 -2.85
CA GLU A 19 -17.48 2.50 -2.23
C GLU A 19 -16.47 1.90 -3.22
N GLN A 20 -16.01 2.66 -4.17
CA GLN A 20 -14.99 2.28 -5.15
C GLN A 20 -13.60 2.41 -4.52
N ILE A 21 -13.35 1.57 -3.49
CA ILE A 21 -12.14 1.61 -2.66
C ILE A 21 -11.48 0.24 -2.75
N GLY A 22 -10.39 0.15 -3.47
CA GLY A 22 -9.62 -1.09 -3.57
C GLY A 22 -8.86 -1.44 -2.30
N ASP A 23 -8.31 -2.65 -2.24
CA ASP A 23 -7.60 -3.19 -1.07
C ASP A 23 -6.43 -2.30 -0.61
N PHE A 24 -5.80 -1.60 -1.54
CA PHE A 24 -4.71 -0.66 -1.26
C PHE A 24 -5.03 0.75 -1.77
N LEU A 25 -6.32 1.11 -1.82
CA LEU A 25 -6.87 2.42 -2.14
C LEU A 25 -7.07 2.72 -3.63
N PHE A 26 -6.12 2.40 -4.51
CA PHE A 26 -6.09 2.93 -5.88
C PHE A 26 -6.50 1.94 -6.97
N ASP A 27 -6.56 0.65 -6.68
CA ASP A 27 -6.72 -0.45 -7.64
C ASP A 27 -8.09 -0.51 -8.33
N GLU A 28 -9.10 0.23 -7.83
CA GLU A 28 -10.39 0.38 -8.49
C GLU A 28 -10.55 1.70 -9.26
N ALA A 29 -9.47 2.40 -9.53
CA ALA A 29 -9.46 3.68 -10.22
C ALA A 29 -10.37 4.74 -9.55
N MET A 30 -10.44 4.72 -8.21
CA MET A 30 -11.29 5.61 -7.42
C MET A 30 -11.05 7.08 -7.74
N VAL A 31 -9.79 7.51 -7.74
CA VAL A 31 -9.46 8.94 -7.92
C VAL A 31 -9.96 9.47 -9.27
N PRO A 32 -9.62 8.87 -10.44
CA PRO A 32 -10.12 9.38 -11.71
C PRO A 32 -11.64 9.35 -11.81
N ASN A 33 -12.29 8.28 -11.32
CA ASN A 33 -13.74 8.15 -11.43
C ASN A 33 -14.50 9.16 -10.55
N VAL A 34 -14.07 9.32 -9.28
CA VAL A 34 -14.73 10.25 -8.36
C VAL A 34 -14.43 11.71 -8.75
N CYS A 35 -13.21 12.00 -9.22
CA CYS A 35 -12.90 13.34 -9.73
C CYS A 35 -13.77 13.71 -10.95
N ASP A 36 -13.97 12.78 -11.90
CA ASP A 36 -14.87 13.01 -13.05
C ASP A 36 -16.32 13.29 -12.58
N LEU A 37 -16.84 12.49 -11.64
CA LEU A 37 -18.20 12.72 -11.09
C LEU A 37 -18.30 14.04 -10.33
N ARG A 38 -17.29 14.36 -9.50
CA ARG A 38 -17.22 15.62 -8.76
C ARG A 38 -17.29 16.81 -9.71
N ASP A 39 -16.43 16.81 -10.73
CA ASP A 39 -16.26 17.97 -11.60
C ASP A 39 -17.47 18.19 -12.52
N ARG A 40 -18.23 17.14 -12.84
CA ARG A 40 -19.39 17.23 -13.73
C ARG A 40 -20.73 17.29 -13.03
N LEU A 41 -20.87 16.60 -11.91
CA LEU A 41 -22.19 16.32 -11.34
C LEU A 41 -22.38 16.83 -9.91
N LEU A 42 -21.32 17.16 -9.16
CA LEU A 42 -21.47 17.65 -7.79
C LEU A 42 -21.76 19.15 -7.80
N LYS A 43 -22.75 19.57 -7.01
CA LYS A 43 -23.02 21.00 -6.78
C LYS A 43 -21.85 21.68 -6.07
N PRO A 44 -21.63 22.99 -6.28
CA PRO A 44 -20.73 23.74 -5.44
C PRO A 44 -21.07 23.61 -3.96
N GLY A 45 -20.10 23.16 -3.14
CA GLY A 45 -20.31 22.87 -1.71
C GLY A 45 -21.02 21.56 -1.41
N GLY A 46 -21.25 20.71 -2.42
CA GLY A 46 -21.75 19.34 -2.23
C GLY A 46 -20.72 18.47 -1.52
N LEU A 47 -21.14 17.30 -1.04
CA LEU A 47 -20.35 16.39 -0.22
C LEU A 47 -19.90 15.17 -1.01
N ILE A 48 -18.71 14.66 -0.67
CA ILE A 48 -18.22 13.34 -1.12
C ILE A 48 -17.98 12.50 0.13
N LEU A 49 -18.50 11.27 0.16
CA LEU A 49 -18.36 10.35 1.30
C LEU A 49 -17.97 8.94 0.85
N PRO A 50 -16.86 8.39 1.41
CA PRO A 50 -15.80 9.09 2.13
C PRO A 50 -15.00 9.98 1.20
N SER A 51 -14.34 11.04 1.71
CA SER A 51 -13.55 11.96 0.88
C SER A 51 -12.07 11.99 1.23
N GLN A 52 -11.70 11.56 2.43
CA GLN A 52 -10.32 11.66 2.90
C GLN A 52 -9.73 10.27 3.13
N PHE A 53 -8.53 10.07 2.57
CA PHE A 53 -7.84 8.80 2.63
C PHE A 53 -6.36 9.01 2.96
N GLU A 54 -5.80 8.02 3.62
CA GLU A 54 -4.37 7.92 3.90
C GLU A 54 -3.85 6.60 3.34
N PHE A 55 -2.76 6.68 2.58
CA PHE A 55 -2.06 5.54 2.03
C PHE A 55 -0.76 5.33 2.81
N TYR A 56 -0.54 4.10 3.25
CA TYR A 56 0.60 3.67 4.03
C TYR A 56 1.44 2.68 3.25
N CYS A 57 2.74 2.72 3.48
CA CYS A 57 3.71 1.78 2.91
C CYS A 57 4.82 1.58 3.95
N GLU A 58 4.68 0.57 4.81
CA GLU A 58 5.50 0.46 6.02
C GLU A 58 6.44 -0.75 5.97
N PRO A 59 7.74 -0.57 6.26
CA PRO A 59 8.68 -1.66 6.45
C PRO A 59 8.21 -2.57 7.59
N MET A 60 8.22 -3.89 7.36
CA MET A 60 7.64 -4.83 8.30
C MET A 60 8.41 -6.14 8.41
N THR A 61 8.19 -6.80 9.55
CA THR A 61 8.60 -8.19 9.82
C THR A 61 7.40 -9.11 9.67
N MET A 62 7.55 -10.23 8.98
CA MET A 62 6.56 -11.31 8.92
C MET A 62 6.72 -12.28 10.10
N HIS A 63 5.65 -12.97 10.45
CA HIS A 63 5.75 -14.16 11.31
C HIS A 63 6.51 -15.27 10.58
N ASP A 64 7.38 -15.99 11.30
CA ASP A 64 8.29 -16.98 10.71
C ASP A 64 7.53 -18.12 10.00
N ASP A 65 6.40 -18.55 10.55
CA ASP A 65 5.52 -19.59 9.99
C ASP A 65 4.65 -19.11 8.81
N ARG A 66 4.76 -17.82 8.45
CA ARG A 66 4.02 -17.19 7.35
C ARG A 66 4.92 -16.71 6.21
N ARG A 67 6.22 -16.91 6.34
CA ARG A 67 7.15 -16.65 5.25
C ARG A 67 7.03 -17.76 4.22
N GLU A 68 6.43 -17.44 3.08
CA GLU A 68 6.42 -18.35 1.94
C GLU A 68 7.78 -18.26 1.23
N PRO A 69 8.57 -19.35 1.19
CA PRO A 69 9.82 -19.35 0.48
C PRO A 69 9.57 -19.21 -1.03
N TYR A 70 10.52 -18.60 -1.71
CA TYR A 70 10.50 -18.64 -3.17
C TYR A 70 10.78 -20.04 -3.67
N ILE A 71 10.32 -20.37 -4.87
CA ILE A 71 10.51 -21.71 -5.46
C ILE A 71 11.99 -22.12 -5.53
N TRP A 72 12.90 -21.15 -5.69
CA TRP A 72 14.36 -21.39 -5.74
C TRP A 72 15.01 -21.59 -4.37
N GLU A 73 14.29 -21.33 -3.29
CA GLU A 73 14.71 -21.57 -1.91
C GLU A 73 14.26 -22.95 -1.39
N LEU A 74 13.42 -23.64 -2.17
CA LEU A 74 12.94 -24.98 -1.82
C LEU A 74 13.94 -26.04 -2.30
N ASP A 75 14.34 -26.94 -1.42
CA ASP A 75 15.29 -28.02 -1.70
C ASP A 75 14.80 -29.00 -2.77
N ASP A 76 13.50 -29.24 -2.82
CA ASP A 76 12.87 -30.21 -3.74
C ASP A 76 11.45 -29.76 -4.07
N VAL A 77 11.20 -29.51 -5.35
CA VAL A 77 9.86 -29.24 -5.89
C VAL A 77 9.54 -30.30 -6.94
N TYR A 78 8.78 -31.33 -6.57
CA TYR A 78 8.44 -32.47 -7.45
C TYR A 78 9.66 -33.21 -8.06
N GLY A 79 10.77 -33.29 -7.32
CA GLY A 79 12.01 -33.92 -7.79
C GLY A 79 12.90 -33.01 -8.64
N PHE A 80 12.63 -31.70 -8.70
CA PHE A 80 13.42 -30.72 -9.45
C PHE A 80 14.07 -29.70 -8.51
N ASP A 81 15.31 -29.32 -8.87
CA ASP A 81 16.05 -28.25 -8.24
C ASP A 81 15.82 -26.95 -9.04
N PHE A 82 15.23 -25.94 -8.40
CA PHE A 82 14.97 -24.62 -8.97
C PHE A 82 15.95 -23.55 -8.50
N SER A 83 16.99 -23.86 -7.73
CA SER A 83 17.95 -22.90 -7.19
C SER A 83 18.59 -22.00 -8.25
N SER A 84 18.76 -22.51 -9.48
CA SER A 84 19.30 -21.72 -10.60
C SER A 84 18.38 -20.56 -11.05
N MET A 85 17.10 -20.61 -10.72
CA MET A 85 16.13 -19.56 -11.08
C MET A 85 16.36 -18.27 -10.30
N GLU A 86 17.00 -18.32 -9.13
CA GLU A 86 17.35 -17.14 -8.34
C GLU A 86 18.12 -16.10 -9.18
N ARG A 87 19.02 -16.56 -10.05
CA ARG A 87 19.82 -15.68 -10.95
C ARG A 87 18.99 -14.97 -12.01
N SER A 88 17.82 -15.51 -12.31
CA SER A 88 16.91 -15.03 -13.34
C SER A 88 15.59 -14.54 -12.76
N ARG A 89 15.54 -14.34 -11.43
CA ARG A 89 14.29 -13.93 -10.78
C ARG A 89 13.77 -12.64 -11.41
N PRO A 90 12.48 -12.61 -11.72
CA PRO A 90 11.85 -11.40 -12.26
C PRO A 90 11.86 -10.29 -11.22
N TYR A 91 12.14 -9.07 -11.65
CA TYR A 91 11.99 -7.87 -10.82
C TYR A 91 10.60 -7.25 -10.96
N ASP A 92 9.61 -8.02 -11.32
CA ASP A 92 8.26 -7.51 -11.44
C ASP A 92 7.44 -7.74 -10.15
N ALA A 93 6.40 -6.96 -10.02
CA ALA A 93 5.54 -6.96 -8.85
C ALA A 93 4.70 -8.23 -8.75
N GLU A 94 4.48 -8.96 -9.84
CA GLU A 94 3.76 -10.22 -9.86
C GLU A 94 4.45 -11.29 -9.00
N TYR A 95 5.78 -11.34 -9.07
CA TYR A 95 6.57 -12.30 -8.29
C TYR A 95 6.86 -11.85 -6.86
N ASN A 96 6.97 -10.54 -6.64
CA ASN A 96 7.38 -9.98 -5.35
C ASN A 96 6.21 -9.38 -4.57
N GLY A 97 5.04 -9.24 -5.16
CA GLY A 97 3.84 -8.75 -4.47
C GLY A 97 2.99 -9.89 -3.93
N LEU A 98 2.47 -9.72 -2.74
CA LEU A 98 1.57 -10.66 -2.07
C LEU A 98 0.34 -9.91 -1.57
N VAL A 99 -0.85 -10.34 -1.98
CA VAL A 99 -2.11 -9.81 -1.41
C VAL A 99 -2.56 -10.75 -0.31
N SER A 100 -2.84 -10.21 0.87
CA SER A 100 -3.26 -11.01 2.02
C SER A 100 -4.39 -10.34 2.77
N CYS A 101 -5.31 -11.17 3.27
CA CYS A 101 -6.30 -10.81 4.28
C CYS A 101 -6.02 -11.51 5.63
N ASP A 102 -4.96 -12.30 5.71
CA ASP A 102 -4.56 -13.00 6.94
C ASP A 102 -3.79 -12.06 7.86
N LEU A 103 -4.39 -11.71 8.98
CA LEU A 103 -3.80 -10.84 10.01
C LEU A 103 -2.52 -11.43 10.63
N GLY A 104 -2.37 -12.76 10.61
CA GLY A 104 -1.21 -13.44 11.15
C GLY A 104 0.05 -13.32 10.30
N VAL A 105 0.02 -12.67 9.15
CA VAL A 105 1.19 -12.54 8.28
C VAL A 105 2.16 -11.49 8.81
N VAL A 106 1.68 -10.30 9.14
CA VAL A 106 2.50 -9.18 9.64
C VAL A 106 2.67 -9.29 11.14
N LYS A 107 3.90 -9.44 11.59
CA LYS A 107 4.25 -9.52 13.00
C LYS A 107 4.28 -8.15 13.66
N HIS A 108 5.00 -7.21 13.06
CA HIS A 108 5.06 -5.81 13.49
C HIS A 108 5.64 -4.93 12.37
N PHE A 109 5.40 -3.63 12.46
CA PHE A 109 6.13 -2.64 11.67
C PHE A 109 7.48 -2.36 12.33
N LEU A 110 8.51 -2.16 11.51
CA LEU A 110 9.86 -1.87 11.99
C LEU A 110 9.96 -0.44 12.54
N GLY A 111 9.22 0.49 11.95
CA GLY A 111 9.13 1.89 12.37
C GLY A 111 7.74 2.29 12.86
N GLU A 112 7.59 3.55 13.25
CA GLU A 112 6.27 4.14 13.49
C GLU A 112 5.57 4.39 12.15
N ALA A 113 4.31 3.93 12.05
CA ALA A 113 3.55 4.04 10.82
C ALA A 113 3.05 5.47 10.61
N GLU A 114 3.35 6.03 9.44
CA GLU A 114 2.88 7.35 9.01
C GLU A 114 2.39 7.31 7.56
N PRO A 115 1.31 8.03 7.22
CA PRO A 115 0.82 8.05 5.86
C PRO A 115 1.84 8.68 4.91
N VAL A 116 2.10 8.00 3.78
CA VAL A 116 3.03 8.48 2.75
C VAL A 116 2.33 9.27 1.65
N ILE A 117 1.00 9.09 1.53
CA ILE A 117 0.11 9.95 0.72
C ILE A 117 -1.15 10.24 1.53
N LYS A 118 -1.63 11.48 1.44
CA LYS A 118 -2.98 11.87 1.86
C LYS A 118 -3.76 12.31 0.64
N VAL A 119 -4.96 11.75 0.48
CA VAL A 119 -5.86 12.07 -0.63
C VAL A 119 -7.11 12.73 -0.07
N ASP A 120 -7.44 13.90 -0.59
CA ASP A 120 -8.73 14.55 -0.37
C ASP A 120 -9.46 14.65 -1.71
N LEU A 121 -10.51 13.85 -1.89
CA LEU A 121 -11.28 13.78 -3.14
C LEU A 121 -11.99 15.09 -3.50
N ASN A 122 -12.10 16.03 -2.56
CA ASN A 122 -12.62 17.36 -2.87
C ASN A 122 -11.62 18.20 -3.69
N THR A 123 -10.31 17.91 -3.59
CA THR A 123 -9.25 18.75 -4.16
C THR A 123 -8.26 18.03 -5.04
N VAL A 124 -8.09 16.71 -4.88
CA VAL A 124 -7.15 15.91 -5.65
C VAL A 124 -7.47 15.92 -7.14
N THR A 125 -6.44 15.78 -7.95
CA THR A 125 -6.52 15.45 -9.38
C THR A 125 -5.66 14.22 -9.64
N GLU A 126 -5.99 13.44 -10.66
CA GLU A 126 -5.19 12.27 -11.04
C GLU A 126 -3.72 12.64 -11.26
N SER A 127 -3.46 13.77 -11.93
CA SER A 127 -2.11 14.27 -12.21
C SER A 127 -1.35 14.76 -10.96
N SER A 128 -2.03 14.94 -9.83
CA SER A 128 -1.40 15.35 -8.56
C SER A 128 -0.88 14.18 -7.74
N LEU A 129 -1.23 12.94 -8.09
CA LEU A 129 -0.69 11.75 -7.43
C LEU A 129 0.79 11.57 -7.79
N PRO A 130 1.69 11.41 -6.81
CA PRO A 130 3.12 11.29 -7.09
C PRO A 130 3.42 9.93 -7.74
N LEU A 131 4.21 9.92 -8.82
CA LEU A 131 4.69 8.68 -9.44
C LEU A 131 5.98 8.14 -8.79
N LYS A 132 6.52 8.87 -7.83
CA LYS A 132 7.64 8.46 -6.98
C LYS A 132 7.43 8.98 -5.58
N ILE A 133 7.50 8.09 -4.61
CA ILE A 133 7.51 8.40 -3.19
C ILE A 133 8.85 7.95 -2.62
N SER A 134 9.49 8.81 -1.83
CA SER A 134 10.68 8.45 -1.06
C SER A 134 10.50 8.98 0.36
N PHE A 135 10.74 8.12 1.33
CA PHE A 135 10.62 8.45 2.75
C PHE A 135 11.58 7.59 3.57
N SER A 136 11.79 7.97 4.81
CA SER A 136 12.56 7.17 5.76
C SER A 136 11.72 6.78 6.97
N ARG A 137 12.11 5.68 7.61
CA ARG A 137 11.61 5.24 8.91
C ARG A 137 12.80 4.89 9.79
N LYS A 138 12.73 5.28 11.06
CA LYS A 138 13.70 4.82 12.05
C LYS A 138 13.19 3.52 12.67
N VAL A 139 14.07 2.54 12.79
CA VAL A 139 13.73 1.27 13.44
C VAL A 139 13.52 1.49 14.92
N VAL A 140 12.30 1.25 15.37
CA VAL A 140 11.91 1.28 16.80
C VAL A 140 11.56 -0.12 17.32
N ASN A 141 11.20 -1.04 16.42
CA ASN A 141 10.95 -2.45 16.71
C ASN A 141 11.86 -3.29 15.81
N PRO A 142 13.07 -3.66 16.25
CA PRO A 142 14.02 -4.39 15.42
C PRO A 142 13.50 -5.79 15.06
N GLY A 143 13.91 -6.29 13.90
CA GLY A 143 13.55 -7.60 13.37
C GLY A 143 14.08 -7.80 11.96
N ILE A 144 13.59 -8.80 11.26
CA ILE A 144 13.92 -9.01 9.86
C ILE A 144 13.04 -8.11 9.00
N LEU A 145 13.66 -7.30 8.15
CA LEU A 145 12.95 -6.60 7.08
C LEU A 145 12.56 -7.64 6.01
N ASP A 146 11.31 -8.06 5.99
CA ASP A 146 10.78 -9.01 5.00
C ASP A 146 10.14 -8.32 3.79
N GLY A 147 9.72 -7.09 3.95
CA GLY A 147 9.04 -6.33 2.91
C GLY A 147 8.41 -5.03 3.39
N LEU A 148 7.62 -4.46 2.51
CA LEU A 148 6.79 -3.29 2.79
C LEU A 148 5.33 -3.74 2.79
N VAL A 149 4.56 -3.39 3.81
CA VAL A 149 3.12 -3.62 3.80
C VAL A 149 2.40 -2.36 3.37
N VAL A 150 1.52 -2.52 2.38
CA VAL A 150 0.69 -1.45 1.85
C VAL A 150 -0.73 -1.62 2.34
N PHE A 151 -1.28 -0.57 2.95
CA PHE A 151 -2.64 -0.51 3.47
C PHE A 151 -3.18 0.91 3.44
N MET A 152 -4.46 1.07 3.71
CA MET A 152 -5.11 2.38 3.69
C MET A 152 -5.93 2.64 4.94
N LYS A 153 -6.22 3.92 5.16
CA LYS A 153 -7.26 4.39 6.05
C LYS A 153 -8.20 5.34 5.30
N ALA A 154 -9.49 5.24 5.58
CA ALA A 154 -10.52 6.11 5.04
C ALA A 154 -11.23 6.83 6.18
N LYS A 155 -11.21 8.15 6.18
CA LYS A 155 -11.95 8.96 7.13
C LYS A 155 -13.33 9.26 6.55
N VAL A 156 -14.37 8.71 7.19
CA VAL A 156 -15.76 8.93 6.79
C VAL A 156 -16.29 10.24 7.39
N ASP A 157 -16.06 10.44 8.69
CA ASP A 157 -16.35 11.67 9.42
C ASP A 157 -15.38 11.85 10.59
N ASP A 158 -15.69 12.73 11.55
CA ASP A 158 -14.79 13.00 12.68
C ASP A 158 -14.73 11.84 13.69
N ASP A 159 -15.72 10.96 13.72
CA ASP A 159 -15.87 9.87 14.67
C ASP A 159 -15.58 8.49 14.02
N LEU A 160 -15.67 8.38 12.70
CA LEU A 160 -15.56 7.13 11.98
C LEU A 160 -14.39 7.12 10.99
N GLU A 161 -13.41 6.28 11.31
CA GLU A 161 -12.30 5.92 10.43
C GLU A 161 -12.35 4.41 10.14
N LEU A 162 -12.18 4.04 8.89
CA LEU A 162 -12.01 2.67 8.44
C LEU A 162 -10.52 2.43 8.17
N SER A 163 -10.02 1.25 8.53
CA SER A 163 -8.62 0.88 8.36
C SER A 163 -8.50 -0.51 7.74
N SER A 164 -7.59 -0.69 6.80
CA SER A 164 -7.18 -2.02 6.31
C SER A 164 -5.83 -2.48 6.90
N SER A 165 -5.28 -1.74 7.87
CA SER A 165 -4.02 -2.09 8.50
C SER A 165 -4.04 -3.49 9.13
N PRO A 166 -3.05 -4.36 8.84
CA PRO A 166 -3.00 -5.71 9.39
C PRO A 166 -2.85 -5.75 10.93
N LEU A 167 -2.34 -4.66 11.52
CA LEU A 167 -2.12 -4.57 12.98
C LEU A 167 -3.25 -3.85 13.72
N ASP A 168 -4.26 -3.36 13.01
CA ASP A 168 -5.41 -2.72 13.63
C ASP A 168 -6.46 -3.77 14.02
N SER A 169 -6.72 -3.91 15.31
CA SER A 169 -7.73 -4.84 15.84
C SER A 169 -9.17 -4.51 15.41
N LYS A 170 -9.41 -3.28 14.96
CA LYS A 170 -10.71 -2.79 14.48
C LYS A 170 -10.76 -2.64 12.96
N ARG A 171 -9.79 -3.23 12.26
CA ARG A 171 -9.75 -3.13 10.79
C ARG A 171 -11.07 -3.57 10.17
N ALA A 172 -11.40 -2.95 9.04
CA ALA A 172 -12.50 -3.39 8.21
C ALA A 172 -12.12 -4.72 7.52
N PRO A 173 -12.83 -5.83 7.77
CA PRO A 173 -12.45 -7.16 7.30
C PRO A 173 -12.62 -7.35 5.78
N HIS A 174 -13.34 -6.44 5.14
CA HIS A 174 -13.60 -6.48 3.71
C HIS A 174 -12.34 -6.23 2.88
N TRP A 175 -11.50 -5.25 3.29
CA TRP A 175 -10.29 -4.92 2.56
C TRP A 175 -9.08 -5.74 3.02
N GLY A 176 -8.30 -6.21 2.04
CA GLY A 176 -7.00 -6.80 2.25
C GLY A 176 -5.90 -5.76 2.49
N PHE A 177 -4.69 -6.21 2.41
CA PHE A 177 -3.48 -5.38 2.36
C PHE A 177 -2.48 -6.08 1.42
N ARG A 178 -1.54 -5.32 0.89
CA ARG A 178 -0.52 -5.88 -0.01
C ARG A 178 0.84 -5.87 0.67
N ILE A 179 1.56 -6.97 0.52
CA ILE A 179 2.96 -7.08 0.93
C ILE A 179 3.82 -7.01 -0.32
N LEU A 180 4.74 -6.08 -0.34
CA LEU A 180 5.76 -5.90 -1.35
C LEU A 180 7.04 -6.51 -0.78
N ARG A 181 7.36 -7.74 -1.19
CA ARG A 181 8.48 -8.51 -0.63
C ARG A 181 9.82 -7.87 -0.97
N LEU A 182 10.78 -8.03 -0.06
CA LEU A 182 12.17 -7.63 -0.20
C LEU A 182 13.07 -8.80 0.13
N ASP A 183 14.35 -8.71 -0.25
CA ASP A 183 15.37 -9.58 0.30
C ASP A 183 15.48 -9.34 1.80
N GLN A 184 15.55 -10.42 2.57
CA GLN A 184 15.59 -10.35 4.03
C GLN A 184 16.88 -9.69 4.51
N VAL A 185 16.73 -8.71 5.40
CA VAL A 185 17.85 -8.03 6.06
C VAL A 185 17.53 -7.87 7.53
N ASP A 186 18.46 -8.28 8.40
CA ASP A 186 18.34 -8.01 9.83
C ASP A 186 18.45 -6.50 10.09
N THR A 187 17.60 -6.01 11.01
CA THR A 187 17.60 -4.61 11.43
C THR A 187 17.85 -4.47 12.92
N GLU A 188 18.55 -3.42 13.31
CA GLU A 188 18.83 -3.07 14.70
C GLU A 188 18.06 -1.81 15.13
N LEU A 189 17.89 -1.64 16.44
CA LEU A 189 17.24 -0.46 16.99
C LEU A 189 18.02 0.80 16.59
N GLY A 190 17.32 1.76 15.99
CA GLY A 190 17.90 3.02 15.56
C GLY A 190 18.43 3.04 14.13
N ASP A 191 18.40 1.92 13.41
CA ASP A 191 18.68 1.92 11.97
C ASP A 191 17.71 2.84 11.21
N ASP A 192 18.21 3.43 10.12
CA ASP A 192 17.41 4.21 9.19
C ASP A 192 17.05 3.36 7.97
N LEU A 193 15.74 3.27 7.69
CA LEU A 193 15.18 2.56 6.53
C LEU A 193 14.79 3.58 5.46
N GLU A 194 15.48 3.57 4.33
CA GLU A 194 15.17 4.46 3.20
C GLU A 194 14.33 3.72 2.16
N VAL A 195 13.07 4.07 2.07
CA VAL A 195 12.11 3.47 1.14
C VAL A 195 11.92 4.34 -0.09
N THR A 196 11.92 3.71 -1.26
CA THR A 196 11.47 4.32 -2.51
C THR A 196 10.44 3.43 -3.17
N LEU A 197 9.25 3.98 -3.43
CA LEU A 197 8.20 3.40 -4.25
C LEU A 197 8.07 4.19 -5.54
N ARG A 198 8.16 3.52 -6.69
CA ARG A 198 7.93 4.08 -8.02
C ARG A 198 6.69 3.44 -8.60
N VAL A 199 5.78 4.26 -9.09
CA VAL A 199 4.50 3.85 -9.64
C VAL A 199 4.41 4.36 -11.07
N LYS A 200 4.03 3.50 -11.98
CA LYS A 200 3.70 3.90 -13.36
C LYS A 200 2.20 4.12 -13.50
N ASP A 201 1.41 3.25 -12.89
CA ASP A 201 -0.05 3.33 -12.81
C ASP A 201 -0.47 2.96 -11.38
N TRP A 202 -1.22 3.83 -10.74
CA TRP A 202 -1.70 3.60 -9.37
C TRP A 202 -2.75 2.48 -9.31
N ALA A 203 -3.57 2.35 -10.34
CA ALA A 203 -4.59 1.30 -10.41
C ALA A 203 -4.01 -0.08 -10.77
N ASP A 204 -2.75 -0.14 -11.20
CA ASP A 204 -2.08 -1.38 -11.59
C ASP A 204 -0.80 -1.60 -10.76
N PRO A 205 -0.89 -2.32 -9.62
CA PRO A 205 0.25 -2.59 -8.75
C PRO A 205 1.38 -3.40 -9.39
N GLU A 206 1.12 -4.10 -10.48
CA GLU A 206 2.17 -4.84 -11.22
C GLU A 206 3.17 -3.88 -11.89
N THR A 207 2.76 -2.63 -12.06
CA THR A 207 3.64 -1.58 -12.58
C THR A 207 4.54 -0.95 -11.51
N TRP A 208 4.33 -1.29 -10.23
CA TRP A 208 5.08 -0.70 -9.13
C TRP A 208 6.47 -1.31 -9.00
N ARG A 209 7.41 -0.50 -8.52
CA ARG A 209 8.78 -0.92 -8.20
C ARG A 209 9.16 -0.29 -6.87
N TRP A 210 9.78 -1.07 -5.99
CA TRP A 210 10.12 -0.63 -4.65
C TRP A 210 11.51 -1.07 -4.26
N THR A 211 12.10 -0.31 -3.35
CA THR A 211 13.38 -0.62 -2.71
C THR A 211 13.33 -0.13 -1.27
N CYS A 212 14.08 -0.80 -0.40
CA CYS A 212 14.36 -0.34 0.95
C CYS A 212 15.84 -0.54 1.23
N GLY A 213 16.56 0.53 1.53
CA GLY A 213 17.92 0.49 2.04
C GLY A 213 17.93 0.50 3.56
N VAL A 214 18.83 -0.26 4.19
CA VAL A 214 19.05 -0.28 5.64
C VAL A 214 20.40 0.38 5.91
N TRP A 215 20.39 1.39 6.76
CA TRP A 215 21.60 2.13 7.14
C TRP A 215 21.76 2.08 8.65
N GLY A 216 22.89 1.57 9.13
CA GLY A 216 23.15 1.47 10.56
C GLY A 216 23.09 2.85 11.23
N GLY A 217 22.40 2.95 12.35
CA GLY A 217 22.35 4.14 13.21
C GLY A 217 23.65 4.36 13.98
N GLY A 218 24.80 4.17 13.33
CA GLY A 218 26.12 4.40 13.93
C GLY A 218 26.29 5.89 14.27
N ASP A 219 26.73 6.14 15.50
CA ASP A 219 27.10 7.46 16.00
C ASP A 219 27.88 8.27 14.96
N LEU A 220 27.26 9.33 14.44
CA LEU A 220 27.97 10.40 13.74
C LEU A 220 28.80 11.23 14.75
N ASN A 221 29.55 10.57 15.62
CA ASN A 221 30.50 11.17 16.53
C ASN A 221 31.82 10.42 16.46
N GLU A 222 32.59 10.66 15.41
CA GLU A 222 34.06 10.71 15.45
C GLU A 222 34.55 11.79 14.47
#